data_56768ed4896b358fc529c7a8bbf58524
#
_entry.id   56768ed4896b358fc529c7a8bbf58524
#
_cell.length_a   1.000
_cell.length_b   1.000
_cell.length_c   1.000
_cell.angle_alpha   90.00
_cell.angle_beta   90.00
_cell.angle_gamma   90.00
#
_symmetry.space_group_name_H-M   'P 1'
#
loop_
_entity.id
_entity.type
_entity.pdbx_description
1 polymer ?
#
loop_
_entity_poly.entity_id
_entity_poly.type
_entity_poly.pdbx_seq_one_letter_code
_entity_poly.pdbx_strand_id
1 'polypeptide(L)'
;MSKFILIVDDEEDVRAIAQIGLEMGAGWSVVTASSGKEALVIAADQKPDVILLDMMMPDMDGRTTLQQLKANPTTQTIPVILVTAKAQNCCQEIFADMPVAAIFAKPFRPLKLADQIKQALGWVD
;
A
#
# COMPACT_ATOMS: atom_id res chain seq x y z
N MET A 1 -14.24 7.81 -10.94
CA MET A 1 -14.17 8.44 -9.62
C MET A 1 -12.73 8.47 -9.13
N SER A 2 -12.36 9.57 -8.52
CA SER A 2 -11.03 9.72 -7.95
C SER A 2 -10.90 8.92 -6.67
N LYS A 3 -9.76 8.27 -6.51
CA LYS A 3 -9.39 7.61 -5.26
C LYS A 3 -8.16 8.29 -4.69
N PHE A 4 -7.95 8.12 -3.41
CA PHE A 4 -6.81 8.69 -2.69
C PHE A 4 -5.98 7.55 -2.14
N ILE A 5 -4.72 7.48 -2.56
CA ILE A 5 -3.85 6.35 -2.29
C ILE A 5 -2.66 6.82 -1.44
N LEU A 6 -2.35 6.07 -0.39
CA LEU A 6 -1.12 6.27 0.37
C LEU A 6 -0.12 5.20 -0.04
N ILE A 7 1.06 5.62 -0.46
CA ILE A 7 2.15 4.73 -0.82
C ILE A 7 3.24 4.82 0.25
N VAL A 8 3.57 3.69 0.85
CA VAL A 8 4.58 3.62 1.91
C VAL A 8 5.74 2.77 1.44
N ASP A 9 6.90 3.39 1.27
CA ASP A 9 8.11 2.70 0.81
C ASP A 9 9.30 3.58 1.19
N ASP A 10 10.39 2.97 1.64
CA ASP A 10 11.58 3.73 2.01
C ASP A 10 12.42 4.15 0.79
N GLU A 11 12.14 3.58 -0.37
CA GLU A 11 12.85 3.91 -1.60
C GLU A 11 12.12 5.02 -2.35
N GLU A 12 12.80 6.15 -2.51
CA GLU A 12 12.22 7.31 -3.17
C GLU A 12 11.80 7.00 -4.61
N ASP A 13 12.62 6.24 -5.33
CA ASP A 13 12.34 5.90 -6.73
C ASP A 13 11.06 5.08 -6.86
N VAL A 14 10.85 4.15 -5.95
CA VAL A 14 9.64 3.32 -5.97
C VAL A 14 8.42 4.18 -5.70
N ARG A 15 8.50 5.09 -4.71
CA ARG A 15 7.39 6.00 -4.42
C ARG A 15 7.05 6.86 -5.62
N ALA A 16 8.08 7.43 -6.27
CA ALA A 16 7.87 8.31 -7.42
C ALA A 16 7.23 7.56 -8.59
N ILE A 17 7.73 6.37 -8.89
CA ILE A 17 7.22 5.56 -10.00
C ILE A 17 5.77 5.15 -9.76
N ALA A 18 5.47 4.70 -8.55
CA ALA A 18 4.11 4.29 -8.21
C ALA A 18 3.14 5.48 -8.27
N GLN A 19 3.58 6.63 -7.77
CA GLN A 19 2.77 7.83 -7.80
C GLN A 19 2.43 8.24 -9.23
N ILE A 20 3.44 8.29 -10.09
CA ILE A 20 3.24 8.66 -11.50
C ILE A 20 2.29 7.67 -12.16
N GLY A 21 2.48 6.38 -11.92
CA GLY A 21 1.64 5.36 -12.52
C GLY A 21 0.18 5.50 -12.14
N LEU A 22 -0.10 5.79 -10.88
CA LEU A 22 -1.48 5.95 -10.42
C LEU A 22 -2.09 7.27 -10.88
N GLU A 23 -1.32 8.34 -10.86
CA GLU A 23 -1.81 9.63 -11.31
C GLU A 23 -2.09 9.66 -12.81
N MET A 24 -1.17 9.13 -13.60
CA MET A 24 -1.34 9.11 -15.05
C MET A 24 -2.27 7.99 -15.52
N GLY A 25 -2.20 6.84 -14.86
CA GLY A 25 -3.00 5.70 -15.29
C GLY A 25 -4.46 5.78 -14.91
N ALA A 26 -4.79 6.41 -13.81
CA ALA A 26 -6.17 6.44 -13.31
C ALA A 26 -6.63 7.83 -12.88
N GLY A 27 -5.74 8.81 -12.84
CA GLY A 27 -6.09 10.16 -12.40
C GLY A 27 -6.37 10.23 -10.89
N TRP A 28 -5.85 9.30 -10.12
CA TRP A 28 -6.05 9.28 -8.67
C TRP A 28 -5.08 10.20 -7.97
N SER A 29 -5.46 10.66 -6.78
CA SER A 29 -4.57 11.45 -5.93
C SER A 29 -3.70 10.51 -5.11
N VAL A 30 -2.43 10.88 -4.91
CA VAL A 30 -1.47 10.05 -4.20
C VAL A 30 -0.73 10.87 -3.17
N VAL A 31 -0.54 10.31 -1.99
CA VAL A 31 0.35 10.81 -0.97
C VAL A 31 1.35 9.72 -0.66
N THR A 32 2.57 10.10 -0.31
CA THR A 32 3.63 9.13 -0.06
C THR A 32 4.17 9.26 1.36
N ALA A 33 4.66 8.16 1.89
CA ALA A 33 5.35 8.12 3.17
C ALA A 33 6.62 7.32 3.01
N SER A 34 7.69 7.74 3.68
CA SER A 34 8.99 7.09 3.57
C SER A 34 9.25 6.11 4.72
N SER A 35 8.35 6.01 5.68
CA SER A 35 8.51 5.12 6.82
C SER A 35 7.15 4.70 7.36
N GLY A 36 7.16 3.65 8.18
CA GLY A 36 5.95 3.21 8.85
C GLY A 36 5.38 4.26 9.79
N LYS A 37 6.25 4.95 10.51
CA LYS A 37 5.79 6.00 11.44
C LYS A 37 5.10 7.12 10.71
N GLU A 38 5.66 7.57 9.61
CA GLU A 38 5.05 8.60 8.79
C GLU A 38 3.71 8.14 8.23
N ALA A 39 3.66 6.87 7.80
CA ALA A 39 2.43 6.30 7.26
C ALA A 39 1.31 6.29 8.28
N LEU A 40 1.61 5.97 9.54
CA LEU A 40 0.60 5.95 10.59
C LEU A 40 -0.03 7.33 10.81
N VAL A 41 0.81 8.36 10.80
CA VAL A 41 0.33 9.73 10.97
C VAL A 41 -0.54 10.17 9.79
N ILE A 42 -0.06 9.92 8.58
CA ILE A 42 -0.78 10.32 7.37
C ILE A 42 -2.10 9.57 7.25
N ALA A 43 -2.09 8.27 7.52
CA ALA A 43 -3.30 7.45 7.42
C ALA A 43 -4.38 7.92 8.38
N ALA A 44 -4.00 8.26 9.61
CA ALA A 44 -4.95 8.73 10.61
C ALA A 44 -5.49 10.12 10.27
N ASP A 45 -4.64 10.97 9.69
CA ASP A 45 -4.99 12.35 9.38
C ASP A 45 -5.79 12.47 8.09
N GLN A 46 -5.35 11.80 7.04
CA GLN A 46 -5.93 11.98 5.70
C GLN A 46 -6.86 10.86 5.25
N LYS A 47 -6.82 9.72 5.92
CA LYS A 47 -7.73 8.59 5.67
C LYS A 47 -7.81 8.20 4.20
N PRO A 48 -6.70 7.68 3.63
CA PRO A 48 -6.71 7.26 2.23
C PRO A 48 -7.69 6.12 1.97
N ASP A 49 -8.04 5.93 0.71
CA ASP A 49 -8.93 4.83 0.30
C ASP A 49 -8.22 3.48 0.34
N VAL A 50 -6.90 3.46 0.17
CA VAL A 50 -6.10 2.25 0.27
C VAL A 50 -4.66 2.64 0.59
N ILE A 51 -3.95 1.74 1.25
CA ILE A 51 -2.53 1.91 1.58
C ILE A 51 -1.74 0.82 0.88
N LEU A 52 -0.76 1.23 0.06
CA LEU A 52 0.23 0.32 -0.50
C LEU A 52 1.43 0.34 0.43
N LEU A 53 1.70 -0.78 1.08
CA LEU A 53 2.67 -0.84 2.17
C LEU A 53 3.81 -1.77 1.82
N ASP A 54 5.02 -1.22 1.76
CA ASP A 54 6.22 -2.01 1.56
C ASP A 54 6.50 -2.86 2.80
N MET A 55 6.82 -4.12 2.58
CA MET A 55 7.09 -5.05 3.66
C MET A 55 8.47 -4.86 4.29
N MET A 56 9.44 -4.41 3.51
CA MET A 56 10.84 -4.31 3.94
C MET A 56 11.26 -2.87 4.10
N MET A 57 11.17 -2.37 5.34
CA MET A 57 11.61 -1.02 5.66
C MET A 57 12.52 -1.06 6.89
N PRO A 58 13.56 -0.20 6.95
CA PRO A 58 14.57 -0.32 8.01
C PRO A 58 14.10 0.02 9.42
N ASP A 59 13.25 1.02 9.59
CA ASP A 59 12.87 1.48 10.94
C ASP A 59 11.70 0.70 11.51
N MET A 60 10.65 0.58 10.74
CA MET A 60 9.46 -0.13 11.17
C MET A 60 8.98 -0.92 9.95
N ASP A 61 9.07 -2.24 10.02
CA ASP A 61 8.72 -3.08 8.87
C ASP A 61 7.23 -3.03 8.58
N GLY A 62 6.85 -3.60 7.42
CA GLY A 62 5.45 -3.56 6.99
C GLY A 62 4.53 -4.29 7.95
N ARG A 63 4.99 -5.39 8.53
CA ARG A 63 4.17 -6.15 9.47
C ARG A 63 3.81 -5.31 10.70
N THR A 64 4.81 -4.65 11.29
CA THR A 64 4.59 -3.81 12.47
C THR A 64 3.68 -2.63 12.14
N THR A 65 3.92 -2.00 10.98
CA THR A 65 3.08 -0.90 10.53
C THR A 65 1.64 -1.35 10.35
N LEU A 66 1.44 -2.51 9.72
CA LEU A 66 0.12 -3.07 9.51
C LEU A 66 -0.58 -3.35 10.83
N GLN A 67 0.12 -3.92 11.79
CA GLN A 67 -0.46 -4.21 13.10
C GLN A 67 -0.96 -2.93 13.78
N GLN A 68 -0.18 -1.87 13.70
CA GLN A 68 -0.58 -0.61 14.32
C GLN A 68 -1.73 0.06 13.57
N LEU A 69 -1.76 -0.05 12.24
CA LEU A 69 -2.89 0.46 11.47
C LEU A 69 -4.19 -0.24 11.86
N LYS A 70 -4.13 -1.55 12.04
CA LYS A 70 -5.32 -2.34 12.38
C LYS A 70 -5.71 -2.22 13.85
N ALA A 71 -4.79 -1.80 14.70
CA ALA A 71 -5.08 -1.57 16.11
C ALA A 71 -5.71 -0.21 16.36
N ASN A 72 -5.64 0.72 15.42
CA ASN A 72 -6.15 2.07 15.56
C ASN A 72 -7.54 2.17 14.94
N PRO A 73 -8.58 2.50 15.73
CA PRO A 73 -9.94 2.60 15.19
C PRO A 73 -10.10 3.57 14.02
N THR A 74 -9.23 4.59 13.95
CA THR A 74 -9.28 5.57 12.87
C THR A 74 -8.84 4.97 11.54
N THR A 75 -7.93 3.99 11.56
CA THR A 75 -7.32 3.44 10.35
C THR A 75 -7.65 1.97 10.10
N GLN A 76 -8.28 1.28 11.06
CA GLN A 76 -8.46 -0.17 10.95
C GLN A 76 -9.31 -0.61 9.76
N THR A 77 -10.16 0.25 9.26
CA THR A 77 -11.03 -0.08 8.13
C THR A 77 -10.42 0.23 6.77
N ILE A 78 -9.27 0.90 6.74
CA ILE A 78 -8.61 1.23 5.49
C ILE A 78 -7.96 -0.04 4.94
N PRO A 79 -8.30 -0.44 3.69
CA PRO A 79 -7.66 -1.64 3.12
C PRO A 79 -6.18 -1.41 2.89
N VAL A 80 -5.39 -2.45 3.15
CA VAL A 80 -3.95 -2.42 3.00
C VAL A 80 -3.54 -3.47 1.97
N ILE A 81 -2.70 -3.09 1.03
CA ILE A 81 -2.09 -4.01 0.08
C ILE A 81 -0.60 -4.04 0.37
N LEU A 82 -0.08 -5.23 0.68
CA LEU A 82 1.36 -5.39 0.90
C LEU A 82 2.09 -5.47 -0.43
N VAL A 83 3.25 -4.85 -0.51
CA VAL A 83 4.10 -4.90 -1.69
C VAL A 83 5.44 -5.47 -1.25
N THR A 84 5.87 -6.56 -1.88
CA THR A 84 7.08 -7.24 -1.45
C THR A 84 7.78 -7.91 -2.62
N ALA A 85 9.12 -7.94 -2.56
CA ALA A 85 9.93 -8.65 -3.56
C ALA A 85 9.83 -10.16 -3.41
N LYS A 86 9.27 -10.65 -2.30
CA LYS A 86 9.21 -12.07 -1.98
C LYS A 86 7.82 -12.68 -2.08
N ALA A 87 6.91 -12.04 -2.83
CA ALA A 87 5.53 -12.49 -2.90
C ALA A 87 5.33 -13.79 -3.66
N GLN A 88 6.33 -14.24 -4.41
CA GLN A 88 6.16 -15.31 -5.38
C GLN A 88 6.41 -16.73 -4.87
N ASN A 89 6.93 -16.90 -3.66
CA ASN A 89 7.32 -18.22 -3.19
C ASN A 89 6.48 -18.64 -2.00
N CYS A 90 7.11 -19.17 -1.00
CA CYS A 90 6.46 -19.61 0.22
C CYS A 90 5.85 -18.48 1.03
N CYS A 91 6.02 -17.23 0.57
CA CYS A 91 5.66 -16.06 1.36
C CYS A 91 4.17 -15.89 1.55
N GLN A 92 3.34 -16.50 0.71
CA GLN A 92 1.91 -16.43 0.91
C GLN A 92 1.48 -17.08 2.22
N GLU A 93 2.18 -18.13 2.63
CA GLU A 93 1.90 -18.76 3.93
C GLU A 93 2.24 -17.83 5.07
N ILE A 94 3.34 -17.07 4.94
CA ILE A 94 3.76 -16.11 5.95
C ILE A 94 2.72 -15.01 6.10
N PHE A 95 2.10 -14.60 5.00
CA PHE A 95 1.16 -13.49 4.99
C PHE A 95 -0.30 -13.93 5.13
N ALA A 96 -0.56 -15.24 5.20
CA ALA A 96 -1.92 -15.76 5.22
C ALA A 96 -2.74 -15.25 6.40
N ASP A 97 -2.08 -15.00 7.53
CA ASP A 97 -2.77 -14.54 8.73
C ASP A 97 -2.87 -13.02 8.82
N MET A 98 -2.31 -12.31 7.86
CA MET A 98 -2.32 -10.85 7.92
C MET A 98 -3.62 -10.28 7.35
N PRO A 99 -4.19 -9.26 8.00
CA PRO A 99 -5.45 -8.66 7.55
C PRO A 99 -5.20 -7.68 6.39
N VAL A 100 -4.79 -8.21 5.24
CA VAL A 100 -4.50 -7.41 4.05
C VAL A 100 -5.47 -7.77 2.93
N ALA A 101 -5.74 -6.79 2.07
CA ALA A 101 -6.64 -7.00 0.93
C ALA A 101 -5.96 -7.80 -0.18
N ALA A 102 -4.65 -7.60 -0.35
CA ALA A 102 -3.90 -8.29 -1.39
C ALA A 102 -2.41 -8.18 -1.12
N ILE A 103 -1.62 -8.96 -1.86
CA ILE A 103 -0.15 -8.91 -1.81
C ILE A 103 0.34 -8.76 -3.25
N PHE A 104 1.07 -7.70 -3.50
CA PHE A 104 1.64 -7.43 -4.83
C PHE A 104 3.14 -7.72 -4.83
N ALA A 105 3.62 -8.24 -5.93
CA ALA A 105 5.04 -8.53 -6.11
C ALA A 105 5.78 -7.31 -6.66
N LYS A 106 7.02 -7.13 -6.25
CA LYS A 106 7.94 -6.17 -6.87
C LYS A 106 8.81 -6.91 -7.87
N PRO A 107 9.18 -6.29 -8.97
CA PRO A 107 8.73 -4.98 -9.42
C PRO A 107 7.32 -5.03 -9.99
N PHE A 108 6.53 -4.00 -9.75
CA PHE A 108 5.21 -3.89 -10.35
C PHE A 108 5.28 -3.00 -11.59
N ARG A 109 4.26 -3.07 -12.42
CA ARG A 109 4.15 -2.23 -13.61
C ARG A 109 3.36 -0.98 -13.25
N PRO A 110 3.97 0.21 -13.27
CA PRO A 110 3.29 1.41 -12.78
C PRO A 110 1.96 1.69 -13.47
N LEU A 111 1.89 1.51 -14.78
CA LEU A 111 0.65 1.80 -15.51
C LEU A 111 -0.42 0.72 -15.33
N LYS A 112 -0.07 -0.41 -14.75
CA LYS A 112 -1.02 -1.48 -14.44
C LYS A 112 -1.44 -1.46 -12.98
N LEU A 113 -0.78 -0.66 -12.16
CA LEU A 113 -0.98 -0.67 -10.72
C LEU A 113 -2.43 -0.32 -10.34
N ALA A 114 -3.01 0.70 -10.99
CA ALA A 114 -4.38 1.08 -10.71
C ALA A 114 -5.36 -0.05 -11.00
N ASP A 115 -5.18 -0.75 -12.12
CA ASP A 115 -6.04 -1.89 -12.47
C ASP A 115 -5.90 -3.00 -11.45
N GLN A 116 -4.69 -3.27 -11.00
CA GLN A 116 -4.45 -4.30 -9.99
C GLN A 116 -5.14 -3.96 -8.67
N ILE A 117 -5.10 -2.70 -8.28
CA ILE A 117 -5.76 -2.24 -7.07
C ILE A 117 -7.27 -2.37 -7.20
N LYS A 118 -7.84 -1.97 -8.34
CA LYS A 118 -9.27 -2.10 -8.58
C LYS A 118 -9.71 -3.55 -8.47
N GLN A 119 -8.96 -4.45 -9.08
CA GLN A 119 -9.29 -5.87 -9.02
C GLN A 119 -9.21 -6.42 -7.60
N ALA A 120 -8.17 -6.04 -6.87
CA ALA A 120 -7.97 -6.52 -5.52
C ALA A 120 -9.07 -6.07 -4.57
N LEU A 121 -9.56 -4.85 -4.75
CA LEU A 121 -10.54 -4.24 -3.84
C LEU A 121 -11.95 -4.28 -4.38
N GLY A 122 -12.14 -4.80 -5.58
CA GLY A 122 -13.48 -4.84 -6.18
C GLY A 122 -14.02 -3.47 -6.57
N TRP A 123 -13.14 -2.53 -6.84
CA TRP A 123 -13.55 -1.18 -7.22
C TRP A 123 -14.03 -1.17 -8.66
N VAL A 124 -15.13 -0.48 -8.87
CA VAL A 124 -15.73 -0.30 -10.20
C VAL A 124 -15.80 1.20 -10.47
N ASP A 125 -15.29 1.62 -11.62
CA ASP A 125 -15.36 3.03 -11.98
C ASP A 125 -15.73 3.23 -13.44
#